data_9598e4e656d3a60156c2d8883bc63fc6
#
_entry.id   9598e4e656d3a60156c2d8883bc63fc6
#
_cell.length_a   1.000
_cell.length_b   1.000
_cell.length_c   1.000
_cell.angle_alpha   90.00
_cell.angle_beta   90.00
_cell.angle_gamma   90.00
#
_symmetry.space_group_name_H-M   'P 1'
#
loop_
_entity.id
_entity.type
_entity.pdbx_description
1 polymer ?
#
loop_
_entity_poly.entity_id
_entity_poly.type
_entity_poly.pdbx_seq_one_letter_code
_entity_poly.pdbx_strand_id
1 'polypeptide(L)'
;MSTPVVEYSRPEERDGNMEDSAKEAVHEETVSAPQAYIIRTSGNKRAYITVLVLFVINLLNYMDRQTIAGLLDDIQKYFDIEDNNSAAGLLQTVFICSYMVLAPIFGYMGDRYKRKYIMAAGILIWSGTVYLSTLLDKKSFWWFLALRGIVGIGEASYSTIAPTVIADLFIGDMRTRMLSVFYFAIPVGSGLGYIIGTQVAKAFDQWQWGLRVTPMIGGICVLLCIFVVLEPKRGAIERGESPHDVSASNVHNASSWFSDIKYLTTVKSFIWLNIGFTCVTFVTGALSFWAPKFFLYATRTQGITDVSLSDVSLKVGGITCAAGIVGVWLGAEIARRYKVRNRKADAIVCAVALLGSAPFLYVCLVLAAMDVKVTYAVVFFGEVLLFMNWAPVGDMVLYIIIPPRRSTAEAVQILVSHLLGDASSPWLVGVISDRIRKDDSDHGRAQSLEYSLMMSAFVCVLGGFCFIMCGKYLVKDREVAEEYTRTCEDERSLLGSVASKNFGPSSDDKQAQDNDEDYYNEDDKLLETDPTVTPVSSERDTLVVPVDVHCPLPVQEDNHLRSSSPPSSSTSSSGAH
;
A
#
# COMPACT_ATOMS: atom_id res chain seq x y z
N MET A 1 38.55 -50.08 16.88
CA MET A 1 38.23 -50.70 15.59
C MET A 1 38.25 -49.60 14.56
N SER A 2 39.24 -49.71 13.67
CA SER A 2 39.79 -48.75 12.73
C SER A 2 38.91 -48.50 11.51
N THR A 3 38.73 -47.27 11.18
CA THR A 3 38.23 -46.80 9.87
C THR A 3 39.32 -46.89 8.81
N PRO A 4 39.01 -47.32 7.57
CA PRO A 4 40.01 -47.27 6.49
C PRO A 4 40.00 -45.92 5.79
N VAL A 5 41.21 -45.38 5.60
CA VAL A 5 41.60 -44.25 4.77
C VAL A 5 41.65 -44.74 3.32
N VAL A 6 40.95 -44.05 2.41
CA VAL A 6 41.09 -44.23 0.97
C VAL A 6 42.03 -43.15 0.45
N GLU A 7 43.19 -43.59 0.01
CA GLU A 7 44.25 -42.83 -0.64
C GLU A 7 43.92 -42.65 -2.13
N TYR A 8 43.81 -41.39 -2.61
CA TYR A 8 43.63 -41.08 -4.03
C TYR A 8 44.98 -40.67 -4.61
N SER A 9 45.50 -41.56 -5.50
CA SER A 9 46.70 -41.35 -6.30
C SER A 9 46.46 -40.31 -7.40
N ARG A 10 47.47 -39.42 -7.58
CA ARG A 10 47.60 -38.46 -8.68
C ARG A 10 47.84 -39.18 -10.01
N PRO A 11 47.27 -38.69 -11.12
CA PRO A 11 47.79 -38.98 -12.45
C PRO A 11 48.83 -37.92 -12.87
N GLU A 12 49.82 -38.39 -13.57
CA GLU A 12 51.00 -37.73 -14.11
C GLU A 12 50.69 -36.65 -15.16
N GLU A 13 51.57 -35.65 -15.18
CA GLU A 13 51.71 -34.59 -16.18
C GLU A 13 51.92 -35.18 -17.59
N ARG A 14 51.12 -34.68 -18.55
CA ARG A 14 51.47 -34.68 -19.99
C ARG A 14 51.37 -33.26 -20.51
N ASP A 15 52.52 -32.80 -20.93
CA ASP A 15 52.78 -31.51 -21.55
C ASP A 15 51.97 -31.22 -22.81
N GLY A 16 51.62 -29.95 -23.01
CA GLY A 16 51.70 -29.27 -24.27
C GLY A 16 50.40 -28.99 -25.02
N ASN A 17 50.03 -27.73 -25.14
CA ASN A 17 49.22 -27.13 -26.19
C ASN A 17 47.69 -27.35 -26.17
N MET A 18 47.04 -26.97 -25.07
CA MET A 18 45.58 -26.76 -25.10
C MET A 18 45.11 -25.54 -24.26
N GLU A 19 46.03 -24.70 -23.81
CA GLU A 19 45.68 -23.55 -22.97
C GLU A 19 45.34 -22.26 -23.73
N ASP A 20 45.69 -22.15 -25.02
CA ASP A 20 45.43 -20.94 -25.81
C ASP A 20 44.07 -20.94 -26.51
N SER A 21 43.50 -22.10 -26.83
CA SER A 21 42.16 -22.19 -27.46
C SER A 21 41.01 -22.10 -26.45
N ALA A 22 41.25 -22.28 -25.14
CA ALA A 22 40.23 -22.18 -24.11
C ALA A 22 40.13 -20.76 -23.51
N LYS A 23 41.13 -19.91 -23.76
CA LYS A 23 41.11 -18.51 -23.31
C LYS A 23 40.44 -17.55 -24.31
N GLU A 24 40.36 -17.91 -25.59
CA GLU A 24 39.60 -17.14 -26.58
C GLU A 24 38.09 -17.42 -26.59
N ALA A 25 37.63 -18.58 -26.07
CA ALA A 25 36.21 -18.92 -26.03
C ALA A 25 35.46 -18.46 -24.77
N VAL A 26 36.15 -17.85 -23.80
CA VAL A 26 35.52 -17.32 -22.54
C VAL A 26 35.40 -15.79 -22.56
N HIS A 27 35.80 -15.12 -23.63
CA HIS A 27 35.78 -13.67 -23.72
C HIS A 27 34.65 -13.08 -24.57
N GLU A 28 33.67 -13.88 -25.01
CA GLU A 28 32.59 -13.38 -25.86
C GLU A 28 31.21 -13.89 -25.45
N GLU A 29 30.86 -13.73 -24.15
CA GLU A 29 29.48 -13.68 -23.68
C GLU A 29 29.37 -12.85 -22.38
N THR A 30 29.98 -11.68 -22.34
CA THR A 30 29.47 -10.64 -21.47
C THR A 30 28.32 -9.96 -22.20
N VAL A 31 27.14 -10.60 -22.05
CA VAL A 31 25.85 -9.91 -22.24
C VAL A 31 25.97 -8.57 -21.54
N SER A 32 26.09 -7.51 -22.32
CA SER A 32 26.03 -6.14 -21.85
C SER A 32 24.60 -5.91 -21.33
N ALA A 33 24.39 -6.36 -20.08
CA ALA A 33 23.18 -6.01 -19.34
C ALA A 33 23.03 -4.47 -19.35
N PRO A 34 21.82 -3.96 -19.26
CA PRO A 34 21.51 -2.53 -19.35
C PRO A 34 21.98 -1.75 -18.11
N GLN A 35 23.26 -1.91 -17.72
CA GLN A 35 23.88 -1.20 -16.59
C GLN A 35 24.05 0.30 -16.85
N ALA A 36 24.17 0.72 -18.11
CA ALA A 36 24.33 2.13 -18.45
C ALA A 36 23.07 2.98 -18.20
N TYR A 37 21.88 2.38 -18.19
CA TYR A 37 20.62 3.09 -17.94
C TYR A 37 20.31 3.27 -16.45
N ILE A 38 20.77 2.32 -15.62
CA ILE A 38 20.61 2.37 -14.15
C ILE A 38 21.36 3.56 -13.54
N ILE A 39 22.48 3.96 -14.15
CA ILE A 39 23.33 5.06 -13.65
C ILE A 39 22.73 6.45 -13.95
N ARG A 40 21.93 6.59 -14.99
CA ARG A 40 21.37 7.90 -15.40
C ARG A 40 20.17 8.36 -14.57
N THR A 41 19.41 7.46 -13.95
CA THR A 41 18.24 7.80 -13.12
C THR A 41 18.60 7.97 -11.65
N SER A 42 19.65 7.31 -11.16
CA SER A 42 20.13 7.44 -9.77
C SER A 42 20.71 8.81 -9.42
N GLY A 43 21.01 9.67 -10.41
CA GLY A 43 21.58 11.01 -10.20
C GLY A 43 20.61 12.18 -10.35
N ASN A 44 19.33 11.96 -10.61
CA ASN A 44 18.40 13.05 -10.84
C ASN A 44 17.88 13.64 -9.52
N LYS A 45 18.55 14.68 -9.01
CA LYS A 45 18.16 15.40 -7.78
C LYS A 45 16.67 15.81 -7.78
N ARG A 46 16.08 16.10 -8.93
CA ARG A 46 14.66 16.48 -9.06
C ARG A 46 13.72 15.31 -8.72
N ALA A 47 14.09 14.05 -9.02
CA ALA A 47 13.27 12.88 -8.64
C ALA A 47 13.19 12.74 -7.11
N TYR A 48 14.31 12.88 -6.41
CA TYR A 48 14.32 12.85 -4.93
C TYR A 48 13.56 14.02 -4.31
N ILE A 49 13.69 15.23 -4.89
CA ILE A 49 12.90 16.40 -4.46
C ILE A 49 11.40 16.13 -4.67
N THR A 50 11.02 15.48 -5.77
CA THR A 50 9.62 15.07 -6.01
C THR A 50 9.13 14.14 -4.91
N VAL A 51 9.90 13.10 -4.55
CA VAL A 51 9.54 12.20 -3.45
C VAL A 51 9.41 12.95 -2.13
N LEU A 52 10.32 13.87 -1.84
CA LEU A 52 10.27 14.68 -0.62
C LEU A 52 8.99 15.54 -0.57
N VAL A 53 8.63 16.19 -1.67
CA VAL A 53 7.39 16.98 -1.75
C VAL A 53 6.16 16.08 -1.55
N LEU A 54 6.10 14.92 -2.21
CA LEU A 54 5.03 13.95 -2.05
C LEU A 54 4.98 13.39 -0.63
N PHE A 55 6.12 13.14 0.01
CA PHE A 55 6.20 12.73 1.40
C PHE A 55 5.61 13.79 2.35
N VAL A 56 5.98 15.07 2.17
CA VAL A 56 5.45 16.18 2.99
C VAL A 56 3.94 16.31 2.83
N ILE A 57 3.42 16.21 1.62
CA ILE A 57 1.98 16.25 1.37
C ILE A 57 1.27 15.07 2.06
N ASN A 58 1.84 13.87 1.98
CA ASN A 58 1.30 12.68 2.65
C ASN A 58 1.32 12.83 4.18
N LEU A 59 2.40 13.41 4.70
CA LEU A 59 2.52 13.73 6.13
C LEU A 59 1.40 14.67 6.58
N LEU A 60 1.16 15.77 5.85
CA LEU A 60 0.11 16.74 6.14
C LEU A 60 -1.29 16.13 6.06
N ASN A 61 -1.49 15.22 5.12
CA ASN A 61 -2.74 14.49 4.94
C ASN A 61 -3.07 13.67 6.20
N TYR A 62 -2.14 12.85 6.67
CA TYR A 62 -2.33 12.08 7.91
C TYR A 62 -2.37 12.95 9.16
N MET A 63 -1.67 14.09 9.17
CA MET A 63 -1.82 15.09 10.23
C MET A 63 -3.26 15.63 10.31
N ASP A 64 -3.86 16.02 9.18
CA ASP A 64 -5.23 16.56 9.17
C ASP A 64 -6.25 15.58 9.72
N ARG A 65 -6.13 14.30 9.30
CA ARG A 65 -7.01 13.22 9.80
C ARG A 65 -6.99 13.13 11.33
N GLN A 66 -5.83 13.12 11.93
CA GLN A 66 -5.67 12.94 13.37
C GLN A 66 -5.86 14.23 14.18
N THR A 67 -5.71 15.38 13.56
CA THR A 67 -6.02 16.66 14.19
C THR A 67 -7.49 16.75 14.62
N ILE A 68 -8.41 16.24 13.81
CA ILE A 68 -9.84 16.16 14.18
C ILE A 68 -10.04 15.30 15.44
N ALA A 69 -9.41 14.14 15.50
CA ALA A 69 -9.52 13.26 16.67
C ALA A 69 -8.87 13.88 17.91
N GLY A 70 -7.74 14.58 17.73
CA GLY A 70 -7.06 15.30 18.80
C GLY A 70 -7.87 16.49 19.35
N LEU A 71 -8.69 17.13 18.52
CA LEU A 71 -9.52 18.30 18.90
C LEU A 71 -11.00 17.93 19.13
N LEU A 72 -11.34 16.65 19.16
CA LEU A 72 -12.72 16.16 19.13
C LEU A 72 -13.58 16.72 20.26
N ASP A 73 -13.06 16.78 21.47
CA ASP A 73 -13.76 17.30 22.63
C ASP A 73 -14.07 18.80 22.47
N ASP A 74 -13.12 19.60 21.98
CA ASP A 74 -13.28 21.02 21.72
C ASP A 74 -14.27 21.28 20.57
N ILE A 75 -14.25 20.47 19.54
CA ILE A 75 -15.19 20.52 18.40
C ILE A 75 -16.61 20.22 18.88
N GLN A 76 -16.78 19.17 19.69
CA GLN A 76 -18.10 18.81 20.23
C GLN A 76 -18.66 19.92 21.13
N LYS A 77 -17.84 20.53 21.98
CA LYS A 77 -18.22 21.68 22.81
C LYS A 77 -18.63 22.89 21.99
N TYR A 78 -17.88 23.19 20.93
CA TYR A 78 -18.16 24.33 20.06
C TYR A 78 -19.51 24.20 19.35
N PHE A 79 -19.86 23.00 18.86
CA PHE A 79 -21.09 22.75 18.12
C PHE A 79 -22.27 22.31 19.01
N ASP A 80 -22.11 22.31 20.34
CA ASP A 80 -23.13 21.91 21.31
C ASP A 80 -23.66 20.47 21.06
N ILE A 81 -22.72 19.54 20.80
CA ILE A 81 -22.98 18.11 20.56
C ILE A 81 -22.14 17.21 21.50
N GLU A 82 -21.81 17.70 22.69
CA GLU A 82 -21.00 16.97 23.67
C GLU A 82 -21.59 15.60 24.03
N ASP A 83 -22.90 15.52 24.03
CA ASP A 83 -23.66 14.33 24.40
C ASP A 83 -23.96 13.38 23.21
N ASN A 84 -23.46 13.70 22.02
CA ASN A 84 -23.71 12.95 20.79
C ASN A 84 -22.40 12.43 20.19
N ASN A 85 -21.87 11.34 20.76
CA ASN A 85 -20.67 10.68 20.23
C ASN A 85 -20.93 10.02 18.86
N SER A 86 -22.16 9.60 18.57
CA SER A 86 -22.53 9.07 17.27
C SER A 86 -22.38 10.12 16.16
N ALA A 87 -22.82 11.37 16.39
CA ALA A 87 -22.59 12.48 15.46
C ALA A 87 -21.10 12.81 15.30
N ALA A 88 -20.35 12.77 16.39
CA ALA A 88 -18.89 12.95 16.33
C ALA A 88 -18.18 11.87 15.51
N GLY A 89 -18.55 10.61 15.68
CA GLY A 89 -18.00 9.49 14.90
C GLY A 89 -18.30 9.60 13.40
N LEU A 90 -19.44 10.22 13.02
CA LEU A 90 -19.76 10.47 11.60
C LEU A 90 -18.73 11.37 10.89
N LEU A 91 -18.01 12.23 11.62
CA LEU A 91 -16.96 13.07 11.02
C LEU A 91 -15.88 12.24 10.31
N GLN A 92 -15.48 11.14 10.91
CA GLN A 92 -14.51 10.23 10.32
C GLN A 92 -15.17 9.32 9.28
N THR A 93 -16.36 8.81 9.56
CA THR A 93 -17.11 7.92 8.66
C THR A 93 -17.38 8.59 7.30
N VAL A 94 -17.95 9.78 7.28
CA VAL A 94 -18.30 10.51 6.04
C VAL A 94 -17.03 10.82 5.24
N PHE A 95 -15.97 11.22 5.92
CA PHE A 95 -14.66 11.46 5.30
C PHE A 95 -14.12 10.22 4.59
N ILE A 96 -14.04 9.06 5.29
CA ILE A 96 -13.49 7.83 4.70
C ILE A 96 -14.42 7.27 3.61
N CYS A 97 -15.74 7.31 3.79
CA CYS A 97 -16.69 6.87 2.77
C CYS A 97 -16.53 7.65 1.47
N SER A 98 -16.45 8.98 1.53
CA SER A 98 -16.24 9.81 0.33
C SER A 98 -14.88 9.57 -0.32
N TYR A 99 -13.83 9.41 0.49
CA TYR A 99 -12.49 9.05 0.04
C TYR A 99 -12.50 7.72 -0.73
N MET A 100 -13.10 6.66 -0.16
CA MET A 100 -13.11 5.31 -0.75
C MET A 100 -13.95 5.22 -2.02
N VAL A 101 -15.09 5.90 -2.06
CA VAL A 101 -15.97 5.91 -3.25
C VAL A 101 -15.29 6.60 -4.44
N LEU A 102 -14.50 7.65 -4.18
CA LEU A 102 -13.89 8.44 -5.24
C LEU A 102 -12.46 8.03 -5.58
N ALA A 103 -11.77 7.26 -4.74
CA ALA A 103 -10.43 6.76 -5.01
C ALA A 103 -10.31 5.99 -6.36
N PRO A 104 -11.22 5.08 -6.73
CA PRO A 104 -11.18 4.43 -8.05
C PRO A 104 -11.36 5.40 -9.22
N ILE A 105 -12.18 6.45 -9.05
CA ILE A 105 -12.41 7.47 -10.09
C ILE A 105 -11.14 8.27 -10.32
N PHE A 106 -10.47 8.70 -9.24
CA PHE A 106 -9.20 9.43 -9.36
C PHE A 106 -8.06 8.55 -9.86
N GLY A 107 -8.03 7.27 -9.50
CA GLY A 107 -7.11 6.29 -10.09
C GLY A 107 -7.26 6.25 -11.61
N TYR A 108 -8.49 6.08 -12.09
CA TYR A 108 -8.80 6.10 -13.52
C TYR A 108 -8.44 7.42 -14.22
N MET A 109 -8.71 8.56 -13.58
CA MET A 109 -8.31 9.87 -14.09
C MET A 109 -6.80 10.03 -14.13
N GLY A 110 -6.10 9.54 -13.08
CA GLY A 110 -4.63 9.54 -12.99
C GLY A 110 -3.97 8.77 -14.11
N ASP A 111 -4.65 7.75 -14.68
CA ASP A 111 -4.13 6.98 -15.81
C ASP A 111 -4.32 7.68 -17.17
N ARG A 112 -5.18 8.68 -17.29
CA ARG A 112 -5.52 9.33 -18.56
C ARG A 112 -5.11 10.80 -18.67
N TYR A 113 -5.10 11.52 -17.54
CA TYR A 113 -4.79 12.94 -17.51
C TYR A 113 -3.45 13.22 -16.83
N LYS A 114 -2.99 14.46 -16.89
CA LYS A 114 -1.76 14.91 -16.23
C LYS A 114 -1.90 14.82 -14.71
N ARG A 115 -1.17 13.88 -14.10
CA ARG A 115 -1.26 13.52 -12.68
C ARG A 115 -1.03 14.70 -11.74
N LYS A 116 -0.04 15.54 -12.02
CA LYS A 116 0.30 16.67 -11.14
C LYS A 116 -0.83 17.69 -11.00
N TYR A 117 -1.61 17.95 -12.07
CA TYR A 117 -2.74 18.88 -11.97
C TYR A 117 -3.92 18.29 -11.20
N ILE A 118 -4.17 16.98 -11.30
CA ILE A 118 -5.21 16.30 -10.52
C ILE A 118 -4.84 16.36 -9.04
N MET A 119 -3.58 16.04 -8.68
CA MET A 119 -3.08 16.13 -7.31
C MET A 119 -3.16 17.56 -6.78
N ALA A 120 -2.70 18.55 -7.56
CA ALA A 120 -2.74 19.96 -7.15
C ALA A 120 -4.17 20.46 -6.92
N ALA A 121 -5.12 20.11 -7.81
CA ALA A 121 -6.54 20.44 -7.64
C ALA A 121 -7.12 19.77 -6.39
N GLY A 122 -6.80 18.50 -6.14
CA GLY A 122 -7.26 17.80 -4.94
C GLY A 122 -6.69 18.37 -3.65
N ILE A 123 -5.40 18.71 -3.61
CA ILE A 123 -4.79 19.37 -2.45
C ILE A 123 -5.43 20.74 -2.21
N LEU A 124 -5.74 21.49 -3.27
CA LEU A 124 -6.42 22.78 -3.17
C LEU A 124 -7.86 22.62 -2.61
N ILE A 125 -8.62 21.63 -3.11
CA ILE A 125 -9.97 21.31 -2.61
C ILE A 125 -9.90 20.91 -1.14
N TRP A 126 -9.01 19.97 -0.78
CA TRP A 126 -8.81 19.55 0.60
C TRP A 126 -8.46 20.72 1.51
N SER A 127 -7.37 21.45 1.19
CA SER A 127 -6.90 22.56 2.01
C SER A 127 -7.96 23.69 2.12
N GLY A 128 -8.59 24.06 1.00
CA GLY A 128 -9.64 25.07 0.98
C GLY A 128 -10.86 24.68 1.81
N THR A 129 -11.28 23.42 1.72
CA THR A 129 -12.43 22.91 2.46
C THR A 129 -12.15 22.80 3.96
N VAL A 130 -10.95 22.34 4.36
CA VAL A 130 -10.54 22.34 5.77
C VAL A 130 -10.53 23.76 6.32
N TYR A 131 -9.96 24.72 5.58
CA TYR A 131 -9.97 26.13 6.01
C TYR A 131 -11.39 26.69 6.15
N LEU A 132 -12.27 26.45 5.15
CA LEU A 132 -13.67 26.87 5.18
C LEU A 132 -14.42 26.28 6.38
N SER A 133 -14.14 25.03 6.75
CA SER A 133 -14.76 24.37 7.90
C SER A 133 -14.48 25.09 9.23
N THR A 134 -13.36 25.82 9.32
CA THR A 134 -12.99 26.60 10.52
C THR A 134 -13.71 27.95 10.64
N LEU A 135 -14.45 28.36 9.62
CA LEU A 135 -15.20 29.61 9.59
C LEU A 135 -16.68 29.43 9.94
N LEU A 136 -17.12 28.21 10.20
CA LEU A 136 -18.52 27.88 10.47
C LEU A 136 -18.95 28.31 11.87
N ASP A 137 -20.20 28.76 11.97
CA ASP A 137 -20.85 29.11 13.23
C ASP A 137 -21.23 27.86 14.04
N LYS A 138 -21.43 28.06 15.36
CA LYS A 138 -21.78 27.00 16.35
C LYS A 138 -23.00 26.15 15.96
N LYS A 139 -23.95 26.67 15.23
CA LYS A 139 -25.17 25.96 14.82
C LYS A 139 -25.01 25.17 13.52
N SER A 140 -23.85 25.20 12.88
CA SER A 140 -23.63 24.69 11.53
C SER A 140 -22.91 23.34 11.49
N PHE A 141 -23.14 22.47 12.50
CA PHE A 141 -22.48 21.14 12.56
C PHE A 141 -22.66 20.30 11.30
N TRP A 142 -23.86 20.27 10.73
CA TRP A 142 -24.13 19.49 9.52
C TRP A 142 -23.38 20.00 8.29
N TRP A 143 -23.12 21.31 8.21
CA TRP A 143 -22.23 21.87 7.19
C TRP A 143 -20.77 21.48 7.44
N PHE A 144 -20.34 21.46 8.70
CA PHE A 144 -19.00 20.97 9.06
C PHE A 144 -18.83 19.49 8.64
N LEU A 145 -19.84 18.66 8.88
CA LEU A 145 -19.86 17.27 8.46
C LEU A 145 -19.82 17.12 6.92
N ALA A 146 -20.61 17.93 6.20
CA ALA A 146 -20.60 17.90 4.72
C ALA A 146 -19.25 18.31 4.16
N LEU A 147 -18.61 19.33 4.74
CA LEU A 147 -17.26 19.75 4.35
C LEU A 147 -16.24 18.64 4.63
N ARG A 148 -16.37 17.86 5.71
CA ARG A 148 -15.52 16.68 5.95
C ARG A 148 -15.63 15.64 4.83
N GLY A 149 -16.82 15.45 4.27
CA GLY A 149 -16.99 14.61 3.08
C GLY A 149 -16.23 15.15 1.86
N ILE A 150 -16.25 16.46 1.62
CA ILE A 150 -15.50 17.09 0.52
C ILE A 150 -13.98 16.98 0.74
N VAL A 151 -13.50 17.07 1.98
CA VAL A 151 -12.08 16.80 2.31
C VAL A 151 -11.65 15.42 1.83
N GLY A 152 -12.48 14.38 2.06
CA GLY A 152 -12.20 13.03 1.58
C GLY A 152 -12.06 12.94 0.06
N ILE A 153 -12.83 13.73 -0.70
CA ILE A 153 -12.70 13.84 -2.16
C ILE A 153 -11.32 14.37 -2.54
N GLY A 154 -10.88 15.46 -1.91
CA GLY A 154 -9.57 16.06 -2.17
C GLY A 154 -8.43 15.11 -1.88
N GLU A 155 -8.47 14.41 -0.75
CA GLU A 155 -7.46 13.42 -0.37
C GLU A 155 -7.40 12.22 -1.32
N ALA A 156 -8.55 11.72 -1.79
CA ALA A 156 -8.61 10.59 -2.71
C ALA A 156 -7.79 10.83 -3.99
N SER A 157 -7.82 12.08 -4.50
CA SER A 157 -7.10 12.44 -5.73
C SER A 157 -5.58 12.36 -5.58
N TYR A 158 -5.06 12.67 -4.40
CA TYR A 158 -3.64 12.65 -4.12
C TYR A 158 -3.13 11.25 -3.77
N SER A 159 -3.79 10.59 -2.81
CA SER A 159 -3.32 9.33 -2.24
C SER A 159 -3.27 8.17 -3.24
N THR A 160 -4.15 8.18 -4.24
CA THR A 160 -4.15 7.18 -5.31
C THR A 160 -3.08 7.42 -6.38
N ILE A 161 -2.73 8.68 -6.63
CA ILE A 161 -1.84 9.07 -7.74
C ILE A 161 -0.38 9.17 -7.28
N ALA A 162 -0.09 9.68 -6.08
CA ALA A 162 1.27 9.91 -5.61
C ALA A 162 2.16 8.65 -5.62
N PRO A 163 1.71 7.46 -5.15
CA PRO A 163 2.51 6.24 -5.25
C PRO A 163 2.86 5.85 -6.68
N THR A 164 1.94 6.08 -7.65
CA THR A 164 2.18 5.75 -9.06
C THR A 164 3.23 6.67 -9.69
N VAL A 165 3.27 7.95 -9.29
CA VAL A 165 4.33 8.87 -9.71
C VAL A 165 5.70 8.39 -9.20
N ILE A 166 5.77 7.96 -7.94
CA ILE A 166 7.02 7.42 -7.35
C ILE A 166 7.43 6.13 -8.07
N ALA A 167 6.46 5.24 -8.37
CA ALA A 167 6.71 3.99 -9.07
C ALA A 167 7.27 4.21 -10.50
N ASP A 168 6.84 5.27 -11.17
CA ASP A 168 7.33 5.64 -12.50
C ASP A 168 8.67 6.41 -12.48
N LEU A 169 9.11 6.93 -11.31
CA LEU A 169 10.40 7.63 -11.16
C LEU A 169 11.56 6.70 -10.80
N PHE A 170 11.29 5.52 -10.26
CA PHE A 170 12.30 4.61 -9.75
C PHE A 170 11.98 3.15 -10.13
N ILE A 171 13.01 2.31 -10.28
CA ILE A 171 12.90 0.88 -10.58
C ILE A 171 13.59 0.02 -9.51
N GLY A 172 13.22 -1.26 -9.45
CA GLY A 172 13.83 -2.25 -8.58
C GLY A 172 13.83 -1.85 -7.11
N ASP A 173 14.93 -2.08 -6.42
CA ASP A 173 15.07 -1.80 -4.99
C ASP A 173 14.89 -0.33 -4.62
N MET A 174 15.25 0.59 -5.52
CA MET A 174 15.06 2.04 -5.29
C MET A 174 13.59 2.42 -5.27
N ARG A 175 12.73 1.82 -6.11
CA ARG A 175 11.28 2.01 -6.06
C ARG A 175 10.74 1.61 -4.69
N THR A 176 11.07 0.42 -4.21
CA THR A 176 10.63 -0.08 -2.91
C THR A 176 11.08 0.83 -1.78
N ARG A 177 12.33 1.32 -1.80
CA ARG A 177 12.84 2.25 -0.79
C ARG A 177 12.11 3.59 -0.80
N MET A 178 11.85 4.17 -1.98
CA MET A 178 11.16 5.45 -2.09
C MET A 178 9.69 5.36 -1.70
N LEU A 179 9.01 4.27 -2.04
CA LEU A 179 7.65 3.99 -1.56
C LEU A 179 7.63 3.78 -0.05
N SER A 180 8.61 3.09 0.53
CA SER A 180 8.71 2.93 1.98
C SER A 180 8.88 4.28 2.69
N VAL A 181 9.72 5.17 2.15
CA VAL A 181 9.85 6.55 2.67
C VAL A 181 8.51 7.28 2.60
N PHE A 182 7.80 7.18 1.46
CA PHE A 182 6.48 7.81 1.29
C PHE A 182 5.45 7.30 2.31
N TYR A 183 5.37 5.99 2.53
CA TYR A 183 4.43 5.40 3.49
C TYR A 183 4.84 5.61 4.95
N PHE A 184 6.12 5.91 5.22
CA PHE A 184 6.57 6.28 6.55
C PHE A 184 5.92 7.58 7.08
N ALA A 185 5.38 8.40 6.18
CA ALA A 185 4.57 9.56 6.53
C ALA A 185 3.29 9.20 7.32
N ILE A 186 2.78 7.95 7.21
CA ILE A 186 1.54 7.52 7.85
C ILE A 186 1.63 7.56 9.38
N PRO A 187 2.49 6.78 10.05
CA PRO A 187 2.58 6.79 11.50
C PRO A 187 3.11 8.13 12.04
N VAL A 188 4.06 8.75 11.34
CA VAL A 188 4.62 10.03 11.77
C VAL A 188 3.60 11.16 11.66
N GLY A 189 2.88 11.25 10.53
CA GLY A 189 1.82 12.23 10.32
C GLY A 189 0.67 12.05 11.30
N SER A 190 0.27 10.80 11.57
CA SER A 190 -0.77 10.50 12.56
C SER A 190 -0.39 11.00 13.96
N GLY A 191 0.81 10.68 14.43
CA GLY A 191 1.28 11.15 15.73
C GLY A 191 1.42 12.68 15.79
N LEU A 192 1.99 13.30 14.75
CA LEU A 192 2.12 14.77 14.67
C LEU A 192 0.78 15.48 14.58
N GLY A 193 -0.25 14.87 13.99
CA GLY A 193 -1.60 15.43 13.91
C GLY A 193 -2.20 15.65 15.30
N TYR A 194 -2.09 14.67 16.18
CA TYR A 194 -2.52 14.83 17.57
C TYR A 194 -1.72 15.94 18.28
N ILE A 195 -0.40 15.96 18.08
CA ILE A 195 0.48 16.88 18.80
C ILE A 195 0.30 18.33 18.30
N ILE A 196 0.56 18.57 17.01
CA ILE A 196 0.62 19.93 16.46
C ILE A 196 -0.76 20.58 16.50
N GLY A 197 -1.81 19.86 16.09
CA GLY A 197 -3.17 20.40 16.10
C GLY A 197 -3.60 20.89 17.47
N THR A 198 -3.39 20.09 18.51
CA THR A 198 -3.80 20.44 19.88
C THR A 198 -2.90 21.48 20.54
N GLN A 199 -1.57 21.44 20.29
CA GLN A 199 -0.65 22.45 20.85
C GLN A 199 -0.88 23.83 20.24
N VAL A 200 -1.17 23.90 18.93
CA VAL A 200 -1.51 25.18 18.28
C VAL A 200 -2.87 25.68 18.77
N ALA A 201 -3.86 24.81 18.90
CA ALA A 201 -5.16 25.17 19.47
C ALA A 201 -5.03 25.76 20.88
N LYS A 202 -4.19 25.15 21.73
CA LYS A 202 -3.89 25.63 23.08
C LYS A 202 -3.16 26.99 23.07
N ALA A 203 -2.19 27.16 22.16
CA ALA A 203 -1.40 28.40 22.07
C ALA A 203 -2.23 29.61 21.65
N PHE A 204 -3.26 29.42 20.82
CA PHE A 204 -4.17 30.49 20.35
C PHE A 204 -5.52 30.53 21.09
N ASP A 205 -5.72 29.63 22.05
CA ASP A 205 -6.97 29.49 22.83
C ASP A 205 -8.23 29.30 21.93
N GLN A 206 -8.03 28.69 20.77
CA GLN A 206 -9.07 28.45 19.77
C GLN A 206 -8.76 27.18 18.99
N TRP A 207 -9.65 26.18 19.00
CA TRP A 207 -9.48 24.91 18.31
C TRP A 207 -9.34 25.05 16.78
N GLN A 208 -9.96 26.10 16.20
CA GLN A 208 -9.91 26.37 14.76
C GLN A 208 -8.47 26.57 14.25
N TRP A 209 -7.58 27.16 15.06
CA TRP A 209 -6.18 27.34 14.66
C TRP A 209 -5.43 26.00 14.52
N GLY A 210 -5.80 25.00 15.33
CA GLY A 210 -5.25 23.65 15.18
C GLY A 210 -5.53 23.05 13.80
N LEU A 211 -6.73 23.27 13.26
CA LEU A 211 -7.09 22.82 11.91
C LEU A 211 -6.53 23.70 10.78
N ARG A 212 -6.23 24.98 11.04
CA ARG A 212 -5.71 25.90 10.00
C ARG A 212 -4.25 25.64 9.63
N VAL A 213 -3.49 24.93 10.44
CA VAL A 213 -2.07 24.64 10.19
C VAL A 213 -1.90 23.84 8.91
N THR A 214 -2.65 22.76 8.74
CA THR A 214 -2.51 21.85 7.60
C THR A 214 -2.88 22.52 6.27
N PRO A 215 -4.00 23.26 6.11
CA PRO A 215 -4.32 23.96 4.87
C PRO A 215 -3.38 25.12 4.54
N MET A 216 -2.81 25.81 5.53
CA MET A 216 -1.85 26.89 5.25
C MET A 216 -0.58 26.33 4.60
N ILE A 217 -0.05 25.23 5.13
CA ILE A 217 1.09 24.53 4.50
C ILE A 217 0.65 23.85 3.20
N GLY A 218 -0.56 23.30 3.15
CA GLY A 218 -1.17 22.69 1.96
C GLY A 218 -1.21 23.64 0.77
N GLY A 219 -1.50 24.93 0.99
CA GLY A 219 -1.41 25.96 -0.07
C GLY A 219 -0.01 26.11 -0.67
N ILE A 220 1.03 26.03 0.14
CA ILE A 220 2.43 26.01 -0.33
C ILE A 220 2.68 24.72 -1.13
N CYS A 221 2.17 23.58 -0.65
CA CYS A 221 2.31 22.30 -1.32
C CYS A 221 1.63 22.26 -2.70
N VAL A 222 0.53 22.99 -2.91
CA VAL A 222 -0.08 23.15 -4.25
C VAL A 222 0.91 23.77 -5.22
N LEU A 223 1.59 24.84 -4.82
CA LEU A 223 2.60 25.50 -5.64
C LEU A 223 3.78 24.56 -5.91
N LEU A 224 4.28 23.86 -4.88
CA LEU A 224 5.34 22.88 -5.04
C LEU A 224 4.92 21.71 -5.96
N CYS A 225 3.66 21.26 -5.87
CA CYS A 225 3.14 20.21 -6.74
C CYS A 225 3.14 20.65 -8.20
N ILE A 226 2.74 21.90 -8.50
CA ILE A 226 2.66 22.42 -9.87
C ILE A 226 4.06 22.68 -10.45
N PHE A 227 4.98 23.29 -9.68
CA PHE A 227 6.24 23.79 -10.22
C PHE A 227 7.43 22.85 -10.02
N VAL A 228 7.42 22.03 -8.96
CA VAL A 228 8.58 21.21 -8.57
C VAL A 228 8.39 19.74 -8.89
N VAL A 229 7.17 19.17 -8.69
CA VAL A 229 6.90 17.75 -8.92
C VAL A 229 7.08 17.40 -10.38
N LEU A 230 7.93 16.40 -10.64
CA LEU A 230 8.12 15.84 -11.97
C LEU A 230 6.92 14.96 -12.34
N GLU A 231 6.52 15.05 -13.61
CA GLU A 231 5.52 14.14 -14.19
C GLU A 231 6.25 13.17 -15.13
N PRO A 232 6.59 11.94 -14.66
CA PRO A 232 7.26 10.96 -15.49
C PRO A 232 6.32 10.42 -16.57
N LYS A 233 6.87 10.03 -17.72
CA LYS A 233 6.12 9.25 -18.71
C LYS A 233 5.80 7.88 -18.10
N ARG A 234 4.56 7.43 -18.23
CA ARG A 234 4.06 6.19 -17.62
C ARG A 234 4.79 4.97 -18.15
N GLY A 235 5.41 4.19 -17.24
CA GLY A 235 6.11 2.94 -17.57
C GLY A 235 7.30 3.09 -18.51
N ALA A 236 7.76 4.32 -18.83
CA ALA A 236 8.86 4.54 -19.75
C ALA A 236 10.17 3.91 -19.27
N ILE A 237 10.39 3.93 -17.96
CA ILE A 237 11.62 3.38 -17.36
C ILE A 237 11.59 1.84 -17.39
N GLU A 238 10.43 1.21 -17.22
CA GLU A 238 10.28 -0.25 -17.27
C GLU A 238 10.48 -0.80 -18.69
N ARG A 239 10.13 0.00 -19.72
CA ARG A 239 10.25 -0.39 -21.12
C ARG A 239 11.63 -0.13 -21.73
N GLY A 240 12.52 0.54 -21.02
CA GLY A 240 13.84 0.91 -21.54
C GLY A 240 13.78 1.91 -22.72
N GLU A 241 12.64 2.57 -22.92
CA GLU A 241 12.40 3.45 -24.08
C GLU A 241 13.19 4.75 -23.97
N SER A 242 13.90 5.06 -25.06
CA SER A 242 14.45 6.41 -25.28
C SER A 242 13.32 7.44 -25.38
N PRO A 243 13.58 8.73 -25.09
CA PRO A 243 12.56 9.77 -25.12
C PRO A 243 11.86 9.97 -26.48
N HIS A 244 12.34 9.33 -27.55
CA HIS A 244 11.88 9.51 -28.93
C HIS A 244 10.98 8.40 -29.49
N ASP A 245 10.90 7.20 -28.86
CA ASP A 245 10.12 6.11 -29.40
C ASP A 245 8.69 6.12 -28.84
N VAL A 246 7.83 6.93 -29.46
CA VAL A 246 6.40 6.94 -29.24
C VAL A 246 5.75 6.14 -30.37
N SER A 247 5.75 4.83 -30.26
CA SER A 247 4.82 3.99 -31.05
C SER A 247 3.79 3.40 -30.10
N ALA A 248 2.55 3.41 -30.57
CA ALA A 248 1.34 2.98 -29.88
C ALA A 248 1.56 1.69 -29.09
N SER A 249 1.76 1.84 -27.79
CA SER A 249 1.92 0.71 -26.92
C SER A 249 0.57 0.04 -26.70
N ASN A 250 0.54 -1.20 -27.04
CA ASN A 250 -0.35 -2.26 -26.62
C ASN A 250 -1.24 -1.86 -25.44
N VAL A 251 -2.49 -1.57 -25.77
CA VAL A 251 -3.59 -1.74 -24.83
C VAL A 251 -3.53 -3.21 -24.44
N HIS A 252 -2.91 -3.53 -23.29
CA HIS A 252 -3.14 -4.81 -22.66
C HIS A 252 -4.64 -5.05 -22.74
N ASN A 253 -5.05 -6.20 -23.28
CA ASN A 253 -6.41 -6.68 -23.17
C ASN A 253 -6.73 -6.76 -21.68
N ALA A 254 -7.19 -5.64 -21.11
CA ALA A 254 -7.55 -5.54 -19.72
C ALA A 254 -8.71 -6.52 -19.55
N SER A 255 -8.48 -7.57 -18.78
CA SER A 255 -9.56 -8.47 -18.36
C SER A 255 -10.69 -7.61 -17.81
N SER A 256 -11.94 -7.99 -18.08
CA SER A 256 -13.08 -7.24 -17.56
C SER A 256 -12.97 -7.18 -16.04
N TRP A 257 -13.12 -5.99 -15.46
CA TRP A 257 -13.10 -5.78 -14.02
C TRP A 257 -13.97 -6.79 -13.24
N PHE A 258 -15.15 -7.13 -13.79
CA PHE A 258 -16.02 -8.17 -13.23
C PHE A 258 -15.37 -9.56 -13.23
N SER A 259 -14.57 -9.88 -14.25
CA SER A 259 -13.82 -11.14 -14.30
C SER A 259 -12.78 -11.21 -13.21
N ASP A 260 -12.10 -10.08 -12.92
CA ASP A 260 -11.10 -10.00 -11.87
C ASP A 260 -11.74 -10.15 -10.48
N ILE A 261 -12.84 -9.46 -10.22
CA ILE A 261 -13.60 -9.63 -8.96
C ILE A 261 -14.05 -11.09 -8.80
N LYS A 262 -14.60 -11.70 -9.86
CA LYS A 262 -15.01 -13.11 -9.82
C LYS A 262 -13.84 -14.03 -9.49
N TYR A 263 -12.65 -13.80 -10.06
CA TYR A 263 -11.45 -14.55 -9.72
C TYR A 263 -11.06 -14.34 -8.25
N LEU A 264 -11.05 -13.11 -7.74
CA LEU A 264 -10.69 -12.80 -6.36
C LEU A 264 -11.59 -13.50 -5.35
N THR A 265 -12.88 -13.69 -5.67
CA THR A 265 -13.79 -14.45 -4.80
C THR A 265 -13.53 -15.96 -4.80
N THR A 266 -12.71 -16.50 -5.71
CA THR A 266 -12.32 -17.91 -5.72
C THR A 266 -11.06 -18.17 -4.89
N VAL A 267 -10.21 -17.15 -4.68
CA VAL A 267 -8.97 -17.26 -3.89
C VAL A 267 -9.29 -17.19 -2.41
N LYS A 268 -9.34 -18.35 -1.76
CA LYS A 268 -9.78 -18.48 -0.36
C LYS A 268 -8.87 -17.75 0.62
N SER A 269 -7.55 -17.78 0.41
CA SER A 269 -6.60 -17.04 1.25
C SER A 269 -6.84 -15.53 1.16
N PHE A 270 -7.18 -14.99 0.00
CA PHE A 270 -7.47 -13.58 -0.21
C PHE A 270 -8.74 -13.14 0.54
N ILE A 271 -9.80 -13.96 0.55
CA ILE A 271 -11.02 -13.66 1.29
C ILE A 271 -10.74 -13.56 2.79
N TRP A 272 -10.07 -14.56 3.37
CA TRP A 272 -9.74 -14.56 4.79
C TRP A 272 -8.74 -13.46 5.17
N LEU A 273 -7.81 -13.15 4.26
CA LEU A 273 -6.88 -12.03 4.42
C LEU A 273 -7.64 -10.69 4.51
N ASN A 274 -8.61 -10.46 3.62
CA ASN A 274 -9.42 -9.23 3.62
C ASN A 274 -10.25 -9.10 4.91
N ILE A 275 -10.90 -10.16 5.36
CA ILE A 275 -11.68 -10.13 6.61
C ILE A 275 -10.75 -9.85 7.80
N GLY A 276 -9.59 -10.52 7.85
CA GLY A 276 -8.59 -10.30 8.89
C GLY A 276 -8.06 -8.86 8.91
N PHE A 277 -7.73 -8.32 7.74
CA PHE A 277 -7.25 -6.94 7.63
C PHE A 277 -8.35 -5.89 7.90
N THR A 278 -9.60 -6.18 7.53
CA THR A 278 -10.75 -5.36 7.95
C THR A 278 -10.88 -5.28 9.47
N CYS A 279 -10.61 -6.37 10.19
CA CYS A 279 -10.57 -6.34 11.65
C CYS A 279 -9.42 -5.45 12.17
N VAL A 280 -8.24 -5.49 11.55
CA VAL A 280 -7.12 -4.60 11.92
C VAL A 280 -7.52 -3.14 11.71
N THR A 281 -8.04 -2.78 10.55
CA THR A 281 -8.45 -1.39 10.23
C THR A 281 -9.62 -0.93 11.10
N PHE A 282 -10.55 -1.82 11.45
CA PHE A 282 -11.62 -1.50 12.40
C PHE A 282 -11.06 -1.09 13.76
N VAL A 283 -10.14 -1.87 14.31
CA VAL A 283 -9.54 -1.59 15.62
C VAL A 283 -8.70 -0.31 15.59
N THR A 284 -7.86 -0.16 14.55
CA THR A 284 -7.04 1.04 14.40
C THR A 284 -7.89 2.30 14.19
N GLY A 285 -8.98 2.22 13.41
CA GLY A 285 -9.91 3.31 13.19
C GLY A 285 -10.63 3.74 14.47
N ALA A 286 -11.16 2.78 15.23
CA ALA A 286 -11.81 3.06 16.51
C ALA A 286 -10.86 3.72 17.52
N LEU A 287 -9.67 3.15 17.70
CA LEU A 287 -8.69 3.66 18.66
C LEU A 287 -8.13 5.01 18.23
N SER A 288 -7.75 5.16 16.96
CA SER A 288 -7.17 6.42 16.47
C SER A 288 -8.13 7.61 16.59
N PHE A 289 -9.44 7.38 16.53
CA PHE A 289 -10.41 8.44 16.65
C PHE A 289 -10.78 8.75 18.11
N TRP A 290 -10.99 7.73 18.95
CA TRP A 290 -11.52 7.88 20.29
C TRP A 290 -10.48 7.92 21.42
N ALA A 291 -9.23 7.45 21.18
CA ALA A 291 -8.23 7.34 22.25
C ALA A 291 -7.91 8.67 22.95
N PRO A 292 -7.70 9.81 22.25
CA PRO A 292 -7.41 11.06 22.95
C PRO A 292 -8.53 11.48 23.91
N LYS A 293 -9.79 11.37 23.45
CA LYS A 293 -10.97 11.71 24.25
C LYS A 293 -11.16 10.74 25.42
N PHE A 294 -11.01 9.45 25.18
CA PHE A 294 -11.11 8.43 26.23
C PHE A 294 -10.08 8.66 27.34
N PHE A 295 -8.82 8.86 26.99
CA PHE A 295 -7.77 9.11 27.98
C PHE A 295 -7.93 10.43 28.72
N LEU A 296 -8.52 11.44 28.09
CA LEU A 296 -8.84 12.70 28.77
C LEU A 296 -9.82 12.45 29.91
N TYR A 297 -10.96 11.80 29.62
CA TYR A 297 -11.97 11.52 30.64
C TYR A 297 -11.47 10.51 31.69
N ALA A 298 -10.75 9.47 31.28
CA ALA A 298 -10.14 8.52 32.20
C ALA A 298 -9.15 9.16 33.17
N THR A 299 -8.38 10.16 32.72
CA THR A 299 -7.45 10.90 33.58
C THR A 299 -8.21 11.80 34.57
N ARG A 300 -9.29 12.45 34.12
CA ARG A 300 -10.11 13.30 35.01
C ARG A 300 -10.81 12.48 36.09
N THR A 301 -11.23 11.27 35.83
CA THR A 301 -11.83 10.38 36.83
C THR A 301 -10.88 10.00 37.96
N GLN A 302 -9.55 10.06 37.72
CA GLN A 302 -8.54 9.86 38.76
C GLN A 302 -8.30 11.08 39.65
N GLY A 303 -9.12 12.14 39.54
CA GLY A 303 -9.01 13.38 40.30
C GLY A 303 -7.95 14.36 39.77
N ILE A 304 -7.36 14.07 38.60
CA ILE A 304 -6.40 14.96 37.94
C ILE A 304 -7.19 15.89 37.00
N THR A 305 -7.76 16.96 37.53
CA THR A 305 -8.67 17.85 36.78
C THR A 305 -7.93 18.85 35.88
N ASP A 306 -6.66 19.16 36.16
CA ASP A 306 -5.87 20.16 35.44
C ASP A 306 -5.27 19.62 34.11
N VAL A 307 -5.69 18.42 33.67
CA VAL A 307 -5.20 17.84 32.42
C VAL A 307 -5.95 18.41 31.23
N SER A 308 -5.20 18.99 30.30
CA SER A 308 -5.72 19.48 29.02
C SER A 308 -5.73 18.37 27.96
N LEU A 309 -6.63 18.51 26.98
CA LEU A 309 -6.67 17.61 25.82
C LEU A 309 -5.32 17.61 25.07
N SER A 310 -4.63 18.75 25.02
CA SER A 310 -3.31 18.86 24.37
C SER A 310 -2.22 18.04 25.07
N ASP A 311 -2.27 17.92 26.41
CA ASP A 311 -1.29 17.13 27.17
C ASP A 311 -1.50 15.61 26.97
N VAL A 312 -2.76 15.18 26.85
CA VAL A 312 -3.11 13.79 26.51
C VAL A 312 -2.73 13.47 25.08
N SER A 313 -3.09 14.36 24.13
CA SER A 313 -2.80 14.18 22.71
C SER A 313 -1.30 14.16 22.41
N LEU A 314 -0.50 14.92 23.15
CA LEU A 314 0.97 14.85 23.07
C LEU A 314 1.51 13.46 23.40
N LYS A 315 0.98 12.86 24.49
CA LYS A 315 1.42 11.51 24.92
C LYS A 315 0.92 10.44 23.96
N VAL A 316 -0.36 10.47 23.60
CA VAL A 316 -0.95 9.51 22.64
C VAL A 316 -0.25 9.62 21.30
N GLY A 317 -0.06 10.82 20.75
CA GLY A 317 0.60 11.04 19.47
C GLY A 317 2.05 10.58 19.46
N GLY A 318 2.81 10.83 20.54
CA GLY A 318 4.18 10.35 20.70
C GLY A 318 4.25 8.82 20.74
N ILE A 319 3.33 8.18 21.46
CA ILE A 319 3.22 6.72 21.55
C ILE A 319 2.88 6.13 20.19
N THR A 320 1.85 6.63 19.51
CA THR A 320 1.41 6.14 18.19
C THR A 320 2.52 6.28 17.15
N CYS A 321 3.25 7.41 17.13
CA CYS A 321 4.39 7.60 16.24
C CYS A 321 5.48 6.55 16.49
N ALA A 322 5.91 6.38 17.74
CA ALA A 322 6.96 5.43 18.10
C ALA A 322 6.52 3.97 17.87
N ALA A 323 5.30 3.62 18.30
CA ALA A 323 4.74 2.28 18.13
C ALA A 323 4.53 1.92 16.65
N GLY A 324 4.10 2.88 15.82
CA GLY A 324 3.94 2.68 14.39
C GLY A 324 5.25 2.36 13.68
N ILE A 325 6.30 3.13 13.96
CA ILE A 325 7.65 2.90 13.41
C ILE A 325 8.17 1.52 13.80
N VAL A 326 8.16 1.24 15.11
CA VAL A 326 8.67 -0.03 15.67
C VAL A 326 7.84 -1.21 15.18
N GLY A 327 6.51 -1.09 15.18
CA GLY A 327 5.60 -2.18 14.84
C GLY A 327 5.72 -2.58 13.36
N VAL A 328 5.66 -1.63 12.43
CA VAL A 328 5.80 -1.93 10.99
C VAL A 328 7.16 -2.57 10.69
N TRP A 329 8.25 -2.03 11.25
CA TRP A 329 9.59 -2.59 11.07
C TRP A 329 9.69 -4.00 11.67
N LEU A 330 9.20 -4.19 12.88
CA LEU A 330 9.27 -5.47 13.58
C LEU A 330 8.44 -6.54 12.85
N GLY A 331 7.25 -6.19 12.37
CA GLY A 331 6.39 -7.07 11.58
C GLY A 331 7.05 -7.55 10.30
N ALA A 332 7.63 -6.62 9.53
CA ALA A 332 8.36 -6.93 8.31
C ALA A 332 9.58 -7.84 8.58
N GLU A 333 10.38 -7.53 9.61
CA GLU A 333 11.60 -8.26 9.93
C GLU A 333 11.32 -9.67 10.47
N ILE A 334 10.35 -9.83 11.36
CA ILE A 334 9.95 -11.14 11.87
C ILE A 334 9.37 -12.00 10.74
N ALA A 335 8.47 -11.43 9.92
CA ALA A 335 7.90 -12.13 8.79
C ALA A 335 8.98 -12.59 7.81
N ARG A 336 9.92 -11.72 7.44
CA ARG A 336 11.04 -12.01 6.55
C ARG A 336 11.91 -13.16 7.08
N ARG A 337 12.31 -13.12 8.35
CA ARG A 337 13.14 -14.18 8.96
C ARG A 337 12.38 -15.49 9.08
N TYR A 338 11.11 -15.44 9.42
CA TYR A 338 10.31 -16.65 9.62
C TYR A 338 9.89 -17.30 8.28
N LYS A 339 9.75 -16.54 7.18
CA LYS A 339 9.51 -17.06 5.82
C LYS A 339 10.54 -18.10 5.36
N VAL A 340 11.79 -17.98 5.78
CA VAL A 340 12.86 -18.94 5.45
C VAL A 340 12.53 -20.34 5.98
N ARG A 341 11.82 -20.43 7.12
CA ARG A 341 11.49 -21.70 7.80
C ARG A 341 10.07 -22.17 7.54
N ASN A 342 9.15 -21.25 7.27
CA ASN A 342 7.73 -21.57 7.15
C ASN A 342 7.04 -20.73 6.06
N ARG A 343 6.48 -21.41 5.05
CA ARG A 343 5.73 -20.76 3.97
C ARG A 343 4.47 -20.01 4.43
N LYS A 344 3.96 -20.28 5.65
CA LYS A 344 2.79 -19.62 6.26
C LYS A 344 3.19 -18.46 7.17
N ALA A 345 4.43 -18.03 7.17
CA ALA A 345 5.01 -17.09 8.14
C ALA A 345 4.20 -15.79 8.26
N ASP A 346 3.83 -15.16 7.15
CA ASP A 346 3.12 -13.88 7.16
C ASP A 346 1.76 -13.98 7.86
N ALA A 347 0.97 -14.99 7.52
CA ALA A 347 -0.33 -15.21 8.14
C ALA A 347 -0.22 -15.54 9.64
N ILE A 348 0.83 -16.30 10.04
CA ILE A 348 1.08 -16.62 11.46
C ILE A 348 1.52 -15.36 12.22
N VAL A 349 2.41 -14.54 11.64
CA VAL A 349 2.86 -13.28 12.26
C VAL A 349 1.67 -12.36 12.48
N CYS A 350 0.80 -12.18 11.45
CA CYS A 350 -0.41 -11.39 11.58
C CYS A 350 -1.37 -11.94 12.65
N ALA A 351 -1.58 -13.25 12.68
CA ALA A 351 -2.45 -13.87 13.66
C ALA A 351 -1.93 -13.68 15.09
N VAL A 352 -0.65 -13.95 15.33
CA VAL A 352 -0.01 -13.80 16.65
C VAL A 352 0.00 -12.32 17.08
N ALA A 353 0.32 -11.42 16.18
CA ALA A 353 0.32 -9.99 16.45
C ALA A 353 -1.07 -9.48 16.85
N LEU A 354 -2.11 -9.83 16.08
CA LEU A 354 -3.46 -9.37 16.35
C LEU A 354 -4.08 -10.04 17.59
N LEU A 355 -3.89 -11.35 17.78
CA LEU A 355 -4.31 -12.04 19.00
C LEU A 355 -3.56 -11.53 20.23
N GLY A 356 -2.26 -11.25 20.09
CA GLY A 356 -1.44 -10.68 21.15
C GLY A 356 -1.85 -9.26 21.51
N SER A 357 -2.35 -8.44 20.56
CA SER A 357 -2.82 -7.08 20.85
C SER A 357 -4.11 -7.06 21.70
N ALA A 358 -4.98 -8.08 21.57
CA ALA A 358 -6.26 -8.13 22.28
C ALA A 358 -6.14 -8.01 23.81
N PRO A 359 -5.29 -8.79 24.52
CA PRO A 359 -5.12 -8.65 25.97
C PRO A 359 -4.53 -7.29 26.35
N PHE A 360 -3.60 -6.72 25.56
CA PHE A 360 -3.06 -5.38 25.84
C PHE A 360 -4.13 -4.32 25.72
N LEU A 361 -5.00 -4.38 24.71
CA LEU A 361 -6.12 -3.46 24.55
C LEU A 361 -7.12 -3.59 25.69
N TYR A 362 -7.50 -4.80 26.06
CA TYR A 362 -8.41 -5.02 27.17
C TYR A 362 -7.83 -4.47 28.48
N VAL A 363 -6.59 -4.83 28.81
CA VAL A 363 -5.89 -4.35 30.01
C VAL A 363 -5.74 -2.83 29.99
N CYS A 364 -5.41 -2.24 28.84
CA CYS A 364 -5.33 -0.80 28.67
C CYS A 364 -6.63 -0.10 29.04
N LEU A 365 -7.78 -0.59 28.54
CA LEU A 365 -9.08 0.03 28.80
C LEU A 365 -9.44 -0.02 30.27
N VAL A 366 -9.23 -1.17 30.93
CA VAL A 366 -9.51 -1.34 32.37
C VAL A 366 -8.54 -0.53 33.24
N LEU A 367 -7.23 -0.54 32.93
CA LEU A 367 -6.24 0.19 33.71
C LEU A 367 -6.35 1.71 33.56
N ALA A 368 -6.93 2.21 32.49
CA ALA A 368 -7.07 3.66 32.25
C ALA A 368 -7.83 4.39 33.37
N ALA A 369 -8.76 3.72 34.01
CA ALA A 369 -9.49 4.27 35.16
C ALA A 369 -8.66 4.20 36.47
N MET A 370 -7.60 3.38 36.54
CA MET A 370 -6.81 3.13 37.76
C MET A 370 -5.48 3.90 37.75
N ASP A 371 -4.67 3.72 36.71
CA ASP A 371 -3.36 4.38 36.54
C ASP A 371 -3.07 4.66 35.07
N VAL A 372 -3.24 5.91 34.67
CA VAL A 372 -3.01 6.36 33.29
C VAL A 372 -1.54 6.23 32.88
N LYS A 373 -0.57 6.33 33.81
CA LYS A 373 0.85 6.24 33.45
C LYS A 373 1.23 4.82 33.03
N VAL A 374 0.74 3.82 33.76
CA VAL A 374 0.94 2.39 33.40
C VAL A 374 0.20 2.08 32.11
N THR A 375 -0.98 2.66 31.93
CA THR A 375 -1.79 2.48 30.73
C THR A 375 -1.07 2.93 29.46
N TYR A 376 -0.35 4.06 29.48
CA TYR A 376 0.43 4.51 28.31
C TYR A 376 1.52 3.50 27.89
N ALA A 377 2.14 2.81 28.86
CA ALA A 377 3.09 1.74 28.53
C ALA A 377 2.39 0.52 27.88
N VAL A 378 1.23 0.14 28.40
CA VAL A 378 0.43 -0.97 27.85
C VAL A 378 -0.07 -0.64 26.44
N VAL A 379 -0.52 0.59 26.20
CA VAL A 379 -0.92 1.09 24.86
C VAL A 379 0.21 0.94 23.86
N PHE A 380 1.42 1.36 24.22
CA PHE A 380 2.58 1.26 23.33
C PHE A 380 2.78 -0.17 22.82
N PHE A 381 2.77 -1.17 23.69
CA PHE A 381 2.93 -2.58 23.29
C PHE A 381 1.74 -3.08 22.46
N GLY A 382 0.51 -2.69 22.83
CA GLY A 382 -0.69 -3.03 22.07
C GLY A 382 -0.67 -2.46 20.64
N GLU A 383 -0.27 -1.19 20.48
CA GLU A 383 -0.14 -0.53 19.18
C GLU A 383 1.01 -1.12 18.35
N VAL A 384 2.17 -1.44 18.95
CA VAL A 384 3.27 -2.13 18.24
C VAL A 384 2.76 -3.42 17.61
N LEU A 385 2.01 -4.24 18.36
CA LEU A 385 1.45 -5.48 17.84
C LEU A 385 0.40 -5.23 16.74
N LEU A 386 -0.44 -4.20 16.86
CA LEU A 386 -1.38 -3.83 15.80
C LEU A 386 -0.65 -3.42 14.50
N PHE A 387 0.36 -2.56 14.62
CA PHE A 387 1.13 -2.09 13.45
C PHE A 387 1.98 -3.18 12.78
N MET A 388 2.31 -4.27 13.47
CA MET A 388 3.03 -5.40 12.87
C MET A 388 2.28 -6.07 11.71
N ASN A 389 0.98 -5.87 11.58
CA ASN A 389 0.16 -6.49 10.53
C ASN A 389 0.35 -5.84 9.15
N TRP A 390 0.73 -4.56 9.06
CA TRP A 390 0.70 -3.80 7.80
C TRP A 390 1.60 -4.36 6.70
N ALA A 391 2.87 -4.60 7.00
CA ALA A 391 3.82 -5.07 6.01
C ALA A 391 3.55 -6.51 5.53
N PRO A 392 3.30 -7.50 6.40
CA PRO A 392 3.01 -8.87 5.97
C PRO A 392 1.70 -8.99 5.18
N VAL A 393 0.68 -8.16 5.48
CA VAL A 393 -0.58 -8.15 4.74
C VAL A 393 -0.36 -7.69 3.30
N GLY A 394 0.38 -6.60 3.08
CA GLY A 394 0.72 -6.14 1.74
C GLY A 394 1.51 -7.19 0.94
N ASP A 395 2.49 -7.82 1.57
CA ASP A 395 3.27 -8.89 0.95
C ASP A 395 2.40 -10.08 0.54
N MET A 396 1.45 -10.50 1.39
CA MET A 396 0.57 -11.64 1.09
C MET A 396 -0.23 -11.42 -0.19
N VAL A 397 -0.79 -10.24 -0.42
CA VAL A 397 -1.55 -9.93 -1.64
C VAL A 397 -0.69 -10.14 -2.89
N LEU A 398 0.58 -9.71 -2.85
CA LEU A 398 1.46 -9.77 -4.01
C LEU A 398 1.81 -11.19 -4.45
N TYR A 399 1.88 -12.17 -3.54
CA TYR A 399 2.29 -13.52 -3.91
C TYR A 399 1.15 -14.56 -3.97
N ILE A 400 -0.06 -14.26 -3.43
CA ILE A 400 -1.23 -15.15 -3.56
C ILE A 400 -2.06 -14.87 -4.82
N ILE A 401 -1.85 -13.72 -5.46
CA ILE A 401 -2.60 -13.28 -6.63
C ILE A 401 -1.69 -13.29 -7.87
N ILE A 402 -2.23 -13.77 -8.99
CA ILE A 402 -1.52 -13.77 -10.28
C ILE A 402 -1.16 -12.34 -10.71
N PRO A 403 0.03 -12.13 -11.33
CA PRO A 403 0.56 -10.80 -11.63
C PRO A 403 -0.42 -9.82 -12.32
N PRO A 404 -1.21 -10.22 -13.35
CA PRO A 404 -2.07 -9.27 -14.05
C PRO A 404 -3.26 -8.76 -13.23
N ARG A 405 -3.55 -9.36 -12.04
CA ARG A 405 -4.70 -9.02 -11.18
C ARG A 405 -4.32 -8.45 -9.82
N ARG A 406 -3.03 -8.27 -9.54
CA ARG A 406 -2.53 -7.76 -8.25
C ARG A 406 -3.05 -6.37 -7.92
N SER A 407 -3.01 -5.46 -8.88
CA SER A 407 -3.50 -4.08 -8.67
C SER A 407 -5.00 -4.02 -8.35
N THR A 408 -5.81 -4.87 -9.02
CA THR A 408 -7.25 -4.99 -8.70
C THR A 408 -7.44 -5.58 -7.30
N ALA A 409 -6.64 -6.57 -6.90
CA ALA A 409 -6.72 -7.17 -5.58
C ALA A 409 -6.37 -6.17 -4.47
N GLU A 410 -5.30 -5.39 -4.63
CA GLU A 410 -4.93 -4.32 -3.70
C GLU A 410 -6.03 -3.26 -3.58
N ALA A 411 -6.60 -2.83 -4.70
CA ALA A 411 -7.69 -1.85 -4.71
C ALA A 411 -8.94 -2.39 -3.97
N VAL A 412 -9.30 -3.65 -4.19
CA VAL A 412 -10.42 -4.30 -3.49
C VAL A 412 -10.12 -4.45 -2.01
N GLN A 413 -8.91 -4.84 -1.64
CA GLN A 413 -8.50 -4.94 -0.25
C GLN A 413 -8.60 -3.60 0.47
N ILE A 414 -8.03 -2.55 -0.10
CA ILE A 414 -8.08 -1.20 0.47
C ILE A 414 -9.54 -0.75 0.61
N LEU A 415 -10.34 -0.90 -0.46
CA LEU A 415 -11.75 -0.50 -0.44
C LEU A 415 -12.53 -1.22 0.68
N VAL A 416 -12.45 -2.55 0.73
CA VAL A 416 -13.23 -3.36 1.67
C VAL A 416 -12.76 -3.11 3.11
N SER A 417 -11.45 -3.12 3.35
CA SER A 417 -10.90 -2.97 4.69
C SER A 417 -11.15 -1.58 5.28
N HIS A 418 -10.98 -0.51 4.49
CA HIS A 418 -11.22 0.85 4.98
C HIS A 418 -12.70 1.18 5.08
N LEU A 419 -13.53 0.74 4.13
CA LEU A 419 -14.97 1.02 4.17
C LEU A 419 -15.67 0.30 5.35
N LEU A 420 -15.36 -0.99 5.55
CA LEU A 420 -15.98 -1.79 6.61
C LEU A 420 -15.21 -1.71 7.94
N GLY A 421 -13.95 -1.27 7.93
CA GLY A 421 -13.10 -1.12 9.10
C GLY A 421 -13.13 0.28 9.67
N ASP A 422 -12.17 1.10 9.31
CA ASP A 422 -11.95 2.43 9.92
C ASP A 422 -13.01 3.49 9.55
N ALA A 423 -13.81 3.31 8.50
CA ALA A 423 -14.96 4.16 8.24
C ALA A 423 -16.13 3.86 9.19
N SER A 424 -16.40 2.58 9.46
CA SER A 424 -17.55 2.18 10.28
C SER A 424 -17.29 2.26 11.78
N SER A 425 -16.06 1.99 12.22
CA SER A 425 -15.74 1.81 13.64
C SER A 425 -15.92 3.07 14.50
N PRO A 426 -15.54 4.31 14.10
CA PRO A 426 -15.73 5.48 14.93
C PRO A 426 -17.21 5.80 15.21
N TRP A 427 -18.04 5.66 14.18
CA TRP A 427 -19.48 5.86 14.33
C TRP A 427 -20.11 4.78 15.21
N LEU A 428 -19.77 3.51 15.01
CA LEU A 428 -20.32 2.38 15.77
C LEU A 428 -19.95 2.49 17.26
N VAL A 429 -18.69 2.82 17.58
CA VAL A 429 -18.25 3.09 18.96
C VAL A 429 -19.04 4.26 19.55
N GLY A 430 -19.25 5.33 18.79
CA GLY A 430 -20.05 6.49 19.21
C GLY A 430 -21.49 6.10 19.55
N VAL A 431 -22.17 5.37 18.66
CA VAL A 431 -23.56 4.89 18.88
C VAL A 431 -23.67 4.00 20.12
N ILE A 432 -22.73 3.08 20.30
CA ILE A 432 -22.72 2.19 21.48
C ILE A 432 -22.47 3.02 22.74
N SER A 433 -21.51 3.95 22.72
CA SER A 433 -21.19 4.81 23.85
C SER A 433 -22.40 5.66 24.26
N ASP A 434 -23.12 6.28 23.29
CA ASP A 434 -24.31 7.07 23.58
C ASP A 434 -25.45 6.23 24.21
N ARG A 435 -25.58 4.95 23.80
CA ARG A 435 -26.58 4.03 24.34
C ARG A 435 -26.29 3.52 25.74
N ILE A 436 -24.99 3.36 26.08
CA ILE A 436 -24.55 2.80 27.36
C ILE A 436 -24.40 3.91 28.43
N ARG A 437 -24.16 5.16 28.01
CA ARG A 437 -23.93 6.27 28.92
C ARG A 437 -25.12 6.47 29.86
N LYS A 438 -24.82 6.50 31.15
CA LYS A 438 -25.82 6.62 32.21
C LYS A 438 -25.98 8.06 32.73
N ASP A 439 -24.90 8.81 32.75
CA ASP A 439 -24.81 10.18 33.19
C ASP A 439 -23.76 10.96 32.39
N ASP A 440 -23.78 12.29 32.53
CA ASP A 440 -22.90 13.21 31.81
C ASP A 440 -21.65 13.60 32.60
N SER A 441 -21.37 12.89 33.71
CA SER A 441 -20.13 13.05 34.46
C SER A 441 -18.94 12.56 33.66
N ASP A 442 -17.72 13.03 33.98
CA ASP A 442 -16.50 12.54 33.38
C ASP A 442 -16.35 11.02 33.54
N HIS A 443 -16.83 10.48 34.66
CA HIS A 443 -16.85 9.04 34.93
C HIS A 443 -17.81 8.32 33.97
N GLY A 444 -19.05 8.79 33.81
CA GLY A 444 -20.03 8.18 32.90
C GLY A 444 -19.57 8.23 31.43
N ARG A 445 -18.94 9.35 31.03
CA ARG A 445 -18.35 9.52 29.70
C ARG A 445 -17.15 8.60 29.47
N ALA A 446 -16.25 8.46 30.45
CA ALA A 446 -15.13 7.52 30.39
C ALA A 446 -15.61 6.06 30.30
N GLN A 447 -16.54 5.66 31.19
CA GLN A 447 -17.05 4.29 31.28
C GLN A 447 -17.82 3.88 30.01
N SER A 448 -18.60 4.78 29.42
CA SER A 448 -19.33 4.50 28.17
C SER A 448 -18.39 4.28 26.99
N LEU A 449 -17.31 5.06 26.88
CA LEU A 449 -16.28 4.87 25.87
C LEU A 449 -15.46 3.60 26.11
N GLU A 450 -15.11 3.32 27.38
CA GLU A 450 -14.41 2.09 27.78
C GLU A 450 -15.14 0.85 27.28
N TYR A 451 -16.43 0.70 27.66
CA TYR A 451 -17.23 -0.45 27.26
C TYR A 451 -17.44 -0.55 25.75
N SER A 452 -17.58 0.59 25.06
CA SER A 452 -17.71 0.61 23.61
C SER A 452 -16.42 0.18 22.90
N LEU A 453 -15.27 0.62 23.42
CA LEU A 453 -13.95 0.27 22.88
C LEU A 453 -13.54 -1.17 23.21
N MET A 454 -14.10 -1.81 24.27
CA MET A 454 -13.86 -3.24 24.55
C MET A 454 -14.25 -4.16 23.38
N MET A 455 -15.19 -3.72 22.53
CA MET A 455 -15.51 -4.41 21.28
C MET A 455 -14.26 -4.57 20.39
N SER A 456 -13.32 -3.64 20.40
CA SER A 456 -12.10 -3.71 19.62
C SER A 456 -11.22 -4.89 20.01
N ALA A 457 -11.16 -5.24 21.30
CA ALA A 457 -10.44 -6.44 21.77
C ALA A 457 -11.07 -7.74 21.22
N PHE A 458 -12.41 -7.82 21.18
CA PHE A 458 -13.11 -8.93 20.56
C PHE A 458 -12.85 -9.02 19.05
N VAL A 459 -12.86 -7.88 18.34
CA VAL A 459 -12.56 -7.81 16.90
C VAL A 459 -11.12 -8.24 16.61
N CYS A 460 -10.14 -7.95 17.49
CA CYS A 460 -8.78 -8.48 17.38
C CYS A 460 -8.75 -10.02 17.40
N VAL A 461 -9.52 -10.65 18.29
CA VAL A 461 -9.61 -12.12 18.36
C VAL A 461 -10.21 -12.70 17.09
N LEU A 462 -11.29 -12.08 16.58
CA LEU A 462 -11.93 -12.48 15.33
C LEU A 462 -10.96 -12.36 14.13
N GLY A 463 -10.25 -11.23 14.02
CA GLY A 463 -9.27 -11.02 12.96
C GLY A 463 -8.08 -11.99 13.05
N GLY A 464 -7.59 -12.26 14.26
CA GLY A 464 -6.55 -13.28 14.47
C GLY A 464 -6.98 -14.68 14.01
N PHE A 465 -8.22 -15.09 14.28
CA PHE A 465 -8.79 -16.31 13.73
C PHE A 465 -8.84 -16.28 12.20
N CYS A 466 -9.22 -15.15 11.60
CA CYS A 466 -9.25 -15.00 10.12
C CYS A 466 -7.85 -15.15 9.51
N PHE A 467 -6.80 -14.62 10.14
CA PHE A 467 -5.42 -14.82 9.68
C PHE A 467 -4.96 -16.28 9.82
N ILE A 468 -5.38 -17.01 10.86
CA ILE A 468 -5.13 -18.45 10.97
C ILE A 468 -5.79 -19.19 9.80
N MET A 469 -7.04 -18.85 9.48
CA MET A 469 -7.76 -19.43 8.35
C MET A 469 -7.12 -19.05 7.01
N CYS A 470 -6.62 -17.82 6.85
CA CYS A 470 -5.81 -17.42 5.71
C CYS A 470 -4.60 -18.35 5.55
N GLY A 471 -3.83 -18.59 6.62
CA GLY A 471 -2.67 -19.47 6.62
C GLY A 471 -2.97 -20.93 6.23
N LYS A 472 -4.21 -21.38 6.41
CA LYS A 472 -4.65 -22.73 5.98
C LYS A 472 -4.66 -22.86 4.45
N TYR A 473 -5.09 -21.82 3.73
CA TYR A 473 -5.23 -21.82 2.26
C TYR A 473 -4.04 -21.17 1.55
N LEU A 474 -3.25 -20.37 2.25
CA LEU A 474 -2.16 -19.53 1.71
C LEU A 474 -1.16 -20.29 0.83
N VAL A 475 -0.71 -21.47 1.27
CA VAL A 475 0.33 -22.24 0.55
C VAL A 475 -0.20 -22.73 -0.79
N LYS A 476 -1.44 -23.25 -0.81
CA LYS A 476 -2.07 -23.74 -2.04
C LYS A 476 -2.30 -22.61 -3.05
N ASP A 477 -2.87 -21.48 -2.60
CA ASP A 477 -3.19 -20.36 -3.47
C ASP A 477 -1.90 -19.69 -4.01
N ARG A 478 -0.85 -19.66 -3.19
CA ARG A 478 0.49 -19.22 -3.60
C ARG A 478 1.10 -20.12 -4.68
N GLU A 479 1.01 -21.44 -4.51
CA GLU A 479 1.53 -22.41 -5.51
C GLU A 479 0.83 -22.23 -6.85
N VAL A 480 -0.48 -22.00 -6.88
CA VAL A 480 -1.24 -21.70 -8.12
C VAL A 480 -0.73 -20.41 -8.78
N ALA A 481 -0.45 -19.36 -7.99
CA ALA A 481 0.06 -18.11 -8.54
C ALA A 481 1.51 -18.23 -9.04
N GLU A 482 2.35 -19.01 -8.36
CA GLU A 482 3.73 -19.30 -8.78
C GLU A 482 3.74 -20.16 -10.06
N GLU A 483 2.86 -21.16 -10.18
CA GLU A 483 2.72 -22.02 -11.37
C GLU A 483 2.30 -21.19 -12.59
N TYR A 484 1.29 -20.31 -12.43
CA TYR A 484 0.90 -19.39 -13.49
C TYR A 484 2.08 -18.54 -14.00
N THR A 485 2.89 -18.00 -13.08
CA THR A 485 4.06 -17.17 -13.45
C THR A 485 5.09 -17.98 -14.23
N ARG A 486 5.40 -19.21 -13.80
CA ARG A 486 6.33 -20.11 -14.52
C ARG A 486 5.83 -20.45 -15.92
N THR A 487 4.55 -20.82 -16.06
CA THR A 487 3.96 -21.13 -17.37
C THR A 487 4.09 -19.94 -18.33
N CYS A 488 3.83 -18.72 -17.86
CA CYS A 488 3.98 -17.52 -18.67
C CYS A 488 5.45 -17.22 -19.05
N GLU A 489 6.41 -17.52 -18.18
CA GLU A 489 7.84 -17.39 -18.45
C GLU A 489 8.31 -18.41 -19.48
N ASP A 490 7.88 -19.67 -19.35
CA ASP A 490 8.20 -20.75 -20.29
C ASP A 490 7.65 -20.45 -21.69
N GLU A 491 6.40 -19.99 -21.80
CA GLU A 491 5.80 -19.58 -23.08
C GLU A 491 6.58 -18.43 -23.75
N ARG A 492 7.00 -17.42 -22.96
CA ARG A 492 7.84 -16.32 -23.46
C ARG A 492 9.19 -16.82 -23.99
N SER A 493 9.84 -17.73 -23.27
CA SER A 493 11.14 -18.27 -23.67
C SER A 493 11.03 -19.05 -24.97
N LEU A 494 9.96 -19.84 -25.14
CA LEU A 494 9.67 -20.59 -26.37
C LEU A 494 9.42 -19.62 -27.54
N LEU A 495 8.62 -18.58 -27.37
CA LEU A 495 8.35 -17.57 -28.41
C LEU A 495 9.61 -16.81 -28.79
N GLY A 496 10.46 -16.44 -27.82
CA GLY A 496 11.76 -15.80 -28.06
C GLY A 496 12.69 -16.71 -28.87
N SER A 497 12.72 -18.01 -28.57
CA SER A 497 13.54 -18.99 -29.32
C SER A 497 13.03 -19.23 -30.75
N VAL A 498 11.71 -19.19 -30.97
CA VAL A 498 11.12 -19.33 -32.32
C VAL A 498 11.36 -18.03 -33.12
N ALA A 499 11.25 -16.86 -32.51
CA ALA A 499 11.57 -15.60 -33.18
C ALA A 499 13.05 -15.52 -33.62
N SER A 500 13.98 -15.95 -32.75
CA SER A 500 15.40 -15.94 -33.08
C SER A 500 15.78 -16.96 -34.20
N LYS A 501 15.02 -18.05 -34.31
CA LYS A 501 15.21 -19.05 -35.39
C LYS A 501 14.64 -18.59 -36.74
N ASN A 502 13.56 -17.80 -36.71
CA ASN A 502 12.91 -17.32 -37.93
C ASN A 502 13.52 -16.01 -38.47
N PHE A 503 14.28 -15.27 -37.66
CA PHE A 503 15.02 -14.07 -38.01
C PHE A 503 16.52 -14.28 -37.76
N GLY A 504 17.09 -15.34 -38.34
CA GLY A 504 18.55 -15.48 -38.44
C GLY A 504 19.11 -14.30 -39.25
N PRO A 505 20.37 -13.84 -39.00
CA PRO A 505 20.94 -12.72 -39.72
C PRO A 505 20.89 -12.97 -41.22
N SER A 506 20.27 -12.06 -41.95
CA SER A 506 20.23 -12.11 -43.40
C SER A 506 21.66 -11.97 -43.91
N SER A 507 21.98 -12.71 -44.99
CA SER A 507 23.31 -12.73 -45.60
C SER A 507 23.82 -11.36 -46.07
N ASP A 508 22.98 -10.32 -45.99
CA ASP A 508 23.29 -8.95 -46.44
C ASP A 508 23.96 -8.09 -45.36
N ASP A 509 23.89 -8.50 -44.08
CA ASP A 509 24.54 -7.74 -42.98
C ASP A 509 26.03 -8.04 -42.81
N LYS A 510 26.55 -9.09 -43.48
CA LYS A 510 27.99 -9.41 -43.45
C LYS A 510 28.86 -8.58 -44.39
N GLN A 511 28.26 -7.84 -45.34
CA GLN A 511 29.02 -6.97 -46.27
C GLN A 511 29.12 -5.51 -45.81
N ALA A 512 28.41 -5.12 -44.78
CA ALA A 512 28.44 -3.77 -44.22
C ALA A 512 29.54 -3.55 -43.16
N GLN A 513 30.12 -4.61 -42.61
CA GLN A 513 31.11 -4.54 -41.54
C GLN A 513 32.57 -4.43 -41.99
N ASP A 514 32.85 -4.65 -43.26
CA ASP A 514 34.24 -4.58 -43.81
C ASP A 514 34.63 -3.19 -44.40
N ASN A 515 33.79 -2.17 -44.32
CA ASN A 515 34.07 -0.87 -44.93
C ASN A 515 34.22 0.34 -43.99
N ASP A 516 34.22 0.14 -42.67
CA ASP A 516 34.26 1.25 -41.68
C ASP A 516 35.59 1.40 -40.91
N GLU A 517 36.70 0.76 -41.35
CA GLU A 517 38.00 0.95 -40.65
C GLU A 517 38.94 2.02 -41.23
N ASP A 518 38.58 2.79 -42.26
CA ASP A 518 39.48 3.78 -42.88
C ASP A 518 38.91 5.19 -42.96
N TYR A 519 38.42 5.80 -41.86
CA TYR A 519 38.20 7.28 -41.84
C TYR A 519 38.16 7.84 -40.43
N TYR A 520 39.31 7.93 -39.78
CA TYR A 520 39.55 8.88 -38.70
C TYR A 520 40.93 9.48 -38.82
N ASN A 521 41.00 10.64 -39.47
CA ASN A 521 41.90 11.72 -39.12
C ASN A 521 41.57 12.98 -39.92
N GLU A 522 41.68 14.09 -39.19
CA GLU A 522 41.92 15.47 -39.61
C GLU A 522 40.75 16.42 -39.73
N ASP A 523 40.86 17.41 -38.84
CA ASP A 523 40.64 18.86 -38.95
C ASP A 523 39.27 19.48 -38.70
N ASP A 524 39.24 20.11 -37.53
CA ASP A 524 38.75 21.44 -37.17
C ASP A 524 38.52 22.41 -38.37
N LYS A 525 37.36 23.06 -38.33
CA LYS A 525 37.08 24.50 -38.61
C LYS A 525 35.89 24.79 -39.51
N LEU A 526 34.95 25.52 -38.85
CA LEU A 526 34.25 26.73 -39.38
C LEU A 526 33.19 26.62 -40.51
N LEU A 527 32.08 27.25 -40.18
CA LEU A 527 31.16 28.10 -40.96
C LEU A 527 29.78 27.55 -41.35
N GLU A 528 28.78 28.16 -40.70
CA GLU A 528 27.61 28.92 -41.24
C GLU A 528 26.87 28.43 -42.49
N THR A 529 25.54 28.31 -42.25
CA THR A 529 24.40 28.65 -43.13
C THR A 529 24.18 27.94 -44.47
N ASP A 530 23.09 27.17 -44.58
CA ASP A 530 21.94 27.51 -45.43
C ASP A 530 20.80 26.48 -45.33
N PRO A 531 19.53 26.87 -45.24
CA PRO A 531 18.41 25.97 -45.09
C PRO A 531 17.64 25.82 -46.41
N THR A 532 17.92 24.82 -47.19
CA THR A 532 17.00 24.33 -48.24
C THR A 532 17.47 23.01 -48.82
N VAL A 533 17.11 21.89 -48.19
CA VAL A 533 16.99 20.58 -48.88
C VAL A 533 15.92 19.76 -48.13
N THR A 534 14.83 19.50 -48.82
CA THR A 534 13.78 18.58 -48.41
C THR A 534 14.30 17.14 -48.33
N PRO A 535 14.01 16.38 -47.29
CA PRO A 535 14.35 14.95 -47.26
C PRO A 535 13.31 14.14 -48.02
N VAL A 536 13.81 13.30 -48.90
CA VAL A 536 13.07 12.22 -49.55
C VAL A 536 12.74 11.15 -48.50
N SER A 537 11.46 10.87 -48.35
CA SER A 537 10.93 9.80 -47.50
C SER A 537 11.30 8.42 -48.08
N SER A 538 12.07 7.65 -47.37
CA SER A 538 12.16 6.21 -47.57
C SER A 538 11.34 5.55 -46.47
N GLU A 539 10.11 5.24 -46.77
CA GLU A 539 9.28 4.30 -46.02
C GLU A 539 9.95 2.92 -46.08
N ARG A 540 10.47 2.44 -44.94
CA ARG A 540 10.67 1.01 -44.68
C ARG A 540 9.65 0.61 -43.62
N ASP A 541 8.57 0.03 -44.09
CA ASP A 541 7.60 -0.72 -43.28
C ASP A 541 8.32 -1.92 -42.64
N THR A 542 8.77 -1.77 -41.41
CA THR A 542 9.08 -2.89 -40.54
C THR A 542 7.77 -3.38 -39.94
N LEU A 543 7.24 -4.46 -40.49
CA LEU A 543 6.10 -5.20 -39.94
C LEU A 543 6.52 -5.81 -38.59
N VAL A 544 6.28 -5.09 -37.50
CA VAL A 544 6.33 -5.64 -36.15
C VAL A 544 5.01 -6.38 -35.94
N VAL A 545 5.06 -7.70 -36.04
CA VAL A 545 3.93 -8.55 -35.66
C VAL A 545 3.84 -8.51 -34.13
N PRO A 546 2.74 -8.03 -33.56
CA PRO A 546 2.54 -8.09 -32.10
C PRO A 546 2.29 -9.55 -31.72
N VAL A 547 3.18 -10.14 -30.96
CA VAL A 547 3.00 -11.47 -30.38
C VAL A 547 2.22 -11.33 -29.09
N ASP A 548 0.89 -11.52 -29.17
CA ASP A 548 0.02 -11.61 -28.00
C ASP A 548 0.24 -12.95 -27.29
N VAL A 549 0.97 -12.92 -26.18
CA VAL A 549 1.12 -14.08 -25.30
C VAL A 549 -0.16 -14.21 -24.47
N HIS A 550 -1.07 -15.05 -24.91
CA HIS A 550 -2.23 -15.48 -24.12
C HIS A 550 -1.82 -16.59 -23.16
N CYS A 551 -1.44 -16.23 -21.93
CA CYS A 551 -1.24 -17.21 -20.88
C CYS A 551 -2.61 -17.75 -20.43
N PRO A 552 -2.90 -19.07 -20.53
CA PRO A 552 -4.19 -19.63 -20.17
C PRO A 552 -4.47 -19.45 -18.67
N LEU A 553 -5.71 -19.09 -18.34
CA LEU A 553 -6.13 -19.02 -16.94
C LEU A 553 -6.15 -20.42 -16.33
N PRO A 554 -5.68 -20.62 -15.10
CA PRO A 554 -5.75 -21.91 -14.42
C PRO A 554 -7.20 -22.36 -14.31
N VAL A 555 -7.52 -23.51 -14.92
CA VAL A 555 -8.83 -24.16 -14.77
C VAL A 555 -8.86 -24.78 -13.40
N GLN A 556 -9.68 -24.27 -12.50
CA GLN A 556 -10.01 -24.96 -11.25
C GLN A 556 -10.82 -26.21 -11.62
N GLU A 557 -10.22 -27.41 -11.53
CA GLU A 557 -10.96 -28.65 -11.52
C GLU A 557 -11.87 -28.67 -10.28
N ASP A 558 -13.18 -28.57 -10.52
CA ASP A 558 -14.19 -28.89 -9.54
C ASP A 558 -14.11 -30.39 -9.26
N ASN A 559 -13.38 -30.77 -8.21
CA ASN A 559 -13.40 -32.12 -7.67
C ASN A 559 -14.78 -32.40 -7.05
N HIS A 560 -15.80 -32.56 -7.90
CA HIS A 560 -16.98 -33.31 -7.54
C HIS A 560 -16.59 -34.80 -7.46
N LEU A 561 -16.45 -35.28 -6.25
CA LEU A 561 -16.43 -36.69 -5.89
C LEU A 561 -17.51 -37.45 -6.66
N ARG A 562 -17.13 -38.10 -7.76
CA ARG A 562 -17.90 -39.23 -8.30
C ARG A 562 -17.62 -40.43 -7.39
N SER A 563 -18.54 -40.67 -6.46
CA SER A 563 -18.68 -42.00 -5.85
C SER A 563 -19.16 -42.96 -6.92
N SER A 564 -18.24 -43.76 -7.46
CA SER A 564 -18.54 -44.93 -8.27
C SER A 564 -19.00 -46.05 -7.34
N SER A 565 -20.29 -46.27 -7.23
CA SER A 565 -20.85 -47.53 -6.76
C SER A 565 -20.83 -48.57 -7.88
N PRO A 566 -20.47 -49.85 -7.61
CA PRO A 566 -20.45 -50.91 -8.63
C PRO A 566 -21.86 -51.37 -8.97
N PRO A 567 -22.11 -51.98 -10.16
CA PRO A 567 -23.41 -52.43 -10.57
C PRO A 567 -23.80 -53.73 -9.86
N SER A 568 -24.92 -53.72 -9.19
CA SER A 568 -25.58 -54.95 -8.68
C SER A 568 -26.41 -55.61 -9.76
N SER A 569 -26.12 -56.87 -9.99
CA SER A 569 -26.83 -57.80 -10.85
C SER A 569 -28.31 -57.95 -10.46
N SER A 570 -29.12 -57.98 -11.50
CA SER A 570 -30.54 -58.33 -11.46
C SER A 570 -30.78 -59.81 -11.09
N THR A 571 -31.66 -60.11 -10.14
CA THR A 571 -32.48 -61.31 -10.15
C THR A 571 -33.88 -60.98 -9.67
N SER A 572 -34.78 -61.35 -10.54
CA SER A 572 -36.24 -61.33 -10.38
C SER A 572 -36.73 -62.35 -9.33
N SER A 573 -37.68 -61.98 -8.45
CA SER A 573 -38.79 -62.91 -8.09
C SER A 573 -39.94 -62.16 -7.45
N SER A 574 -41.08 -62.42 -7.97
CA SER A 574 -42.46 -62.23 -7.63
C SER A 574 -42.86 -62.56 -6.15
N GLY A 575 -43.86 -61.86 -5.63
CA GLY A 575 -44.69 -62.39 -4.53
C GLY A 575 -45.46 -61.35 -3.74
N ALA A 576 -46.73 -61.36 -3.91
CA ALA A 576 -47.85 -60.64 -3.27
C ALA A 576 -47.79 -60.57 -1.72
N HIS A 577 -48.16 -59.47 -1.13
CA HIS A 577 -49.35 -59.17 -0.29
C HIS A 577 -49.27 -57.70 0.16
#